data_1c29444a49c65ed98753b925e52e3ab3
#
_entry.id   1c29444a49c65ed98753b925e52e3ab3
#
_cell.length_a   1.000
_cell.length_b   1.000
_cell.length_c   1.000
_cell.angle_alpha   90.00
_cell.angle_beta   90.00
_cell.angle_gamma   90.00
#
_symmetry.space_group_name_H-M   'P 1'
#
loop_
_entity.id
_entity.type
_entity.pdbx_description
1 polymer ?
#
loop_
_entity_poly.entity_id
_entity_poly.type
_entity_poly.pdbx_seq_one_letter_code
_entity_poly.pdbx_strand_id
1 'polypeptide(L)'
;SSKSAGPGTRANIDEFTETTAKGVEVLGGAEHGKAIIILNPAEPPLIMRDTVYAFSVGGKEAEIEKSVEDMVAAVQEYVPGYRLKQKVQFERFGGNRKLKIPELGEYEGVKVTVFLEVEGAAHYLPAYAGNLDIMTSAGLTIGERMVKHLAEAAA
;
A
#
# COMPACT_ATOMS: atom_id res chain seq x y z
N SER A 1 -12.18 2.17 -5.03
CA SER A 1 -13.37 2.56 -5.80
C SER A 1 -13.91 3.90 -5.35
N SER A 2 -14.36 4.74 -6.29
CA SER A 2 -15.01 6.02 -5.95
C SER A 2 -16.33 5.85 -5.18
N LYS A 3 -16.95 4.69 -5.32
CA LYS A 3 -18.22 4.34 -4.67
C LYS A 3 -18.08 4.19 -3.15
N SER A 4 -16.91 3.78 -2.67
CA SER A 4 -16.60 3.66 -1.25
C SER A 4 -15.97 4.92 -0.64
N ALA A 5 -15.64 5.92 -1.46
CA ALA A 5 -15.04 7.17 -0.99
C ALA A 5 -16.13 8.14 -0.52
N GLY A 6 -16.14 8.42 0.79
CA GLY A 6 -17.06 9.37 1.39
C GLY A 6 -16.69 10.84 1.13
N PRO A 7 -17.53 11.79 1.58
CA PRO A 7 -17.25 13.23 1.45
C PRO A 7 -15.93 13.64 2.12
N GLY A 8 -15.60 13.06 3.28
CA GLY A 8 -14.35 13.33 4.01
C GLY A 8 -13.11 12.95 3.21
N THR A 9 -13.11 11.79 2.56
CA THR A 9 -12.01 11.36 1.68
C THR A 9 -11.78 12.37 0.55
N ARG A 10 -12.86 12.84 -0.07
CA ARG A 10 -12.77 13.80 -1.19
C ARG A 10 -12.28 15.17 -0.74
N ALA A 11 -12.70 15.62 0.44
CA ALA A 11 -12.30 16.92 0.99
C ALA A 11 -10.84 16.95 1.47
N ASN A 12 -10.29 15.79 1.90
CA ASN A 12 -8.96 15.68 2.50
C ASN A 12 -7.97 14.89 1.62
N ILE A 13 -8.21 14.79 0.33
CA ILE A 13 -7.40 13.95 -0.55
C ILE A 13 -5.93 14.42 -0.64
N ASP A 14 -5.70 15.72 -0.58
CA ASP A 14 -4.36 16.31 -0.63
C ASP A 14 -3.57 15.96 0.65
N GLU A 15 -4.17 16.17 1.81
CA GLU A 15 -3.58 15.79 3.10
C GLU A 15 -3.28 14.29 3.18
N PHE A 16 -4.21 13.46 2.70
CA PHE A 16 -4.01 12.01 2.64
C PHE A 16 -2.86 11.62 1.71
N THR A 17 -2.71 12.32 0.60
CA THR A 17 -1.60 12.11 -0.36
C THR A 17 -0.26 12.48 0.28
N GLU A 18 -0.18 13.61 0.97
CA GLU A 18 1.02 14.07 1.69
C GLU A 18 1.40 13.12 2.82
N THR A 19 0.44 12.72 3.66
CA THR A 19 0.71 11.80 4.77
C THR A 19 1.12 10.41 4.30
N THR A 20 0.56 9.93 3.19
CA THR A 20 0.96 8.65 2.59
C THR A 20 2.40 8.74 2.03
N ALA A 21 2.75 9.81 1.34
CA ALA A 21 4.11 10.05 0.87
C ALA A 21 5.11 10.07 2.02
N LYS A 22 4.77 10.78 3.11
CA LYS A 22 5.57 10.80 4.34
C LYS A 22 5.70 9.42 4.99
N GLY A 23 4.64 8.63 4.98
CA GLY A 23 4.66 7.23 5.45
C GLY A 23 5.65 6.36 4.67
N VAL A 24 5.73 6.52 3.35
CA VAL A 24 6.71 5.82 2.50
C VAL A 24 8.15 6.15 2.91
N GLU A 25 8.44 7.40 3.29
CA GLU A 25 9.76 7.82 3.76
C GLU A 25 10.04 7.29 5.16
N VAL A 26 9.18 7.60 6.13
CA VAL A 26 9.43 7.36 7.56
C VAL A 26 9.32 5.89 7.94
N LEU A 27 8.33 5.17 7.39
CA LEU A 27 8.09 3.76 7.70
C LEU A 27 8.69 2.84 6.63
N GLY A 28 8.62 3.23 5.36
CA GLY A 28 9.17 2.45 4.26
C GLY A 28 10.68 2.63 4.06
N GLY A 29 11.30 3.63 4.70
CA GLY A 29 12.74 3.88 4.60
C GLY A 29 13.18 4.44 3.25
N ALA A 30 12.27 4.95 2.44
CA ALA A 30 12.62 5.61 1.18
C ALA A 30 13.24 6.98 1.45
N GLU A 31 14.24 7.36 0.65
CA GLU A 31 14.84 8.71 0.71
C GLU A 31 13.86 9.79 0.29
N HIS A 32 13.04 9.49 -0.72
CA HIS A 32 11.98 10.36 -1.23
C HIS A 32 10.72 9.56 -1.48
N GLY A 33 9.60 10.04 -0.97
CA GLY A 33 8.28 9.45 -1.13
C GLY A 33 7.34 10.33 -1.95
N LYS A 34 6.48 9.72 -2.75
CA LYS A 34 5.38 10.37 -3.42
C LYS A 34 4.18 9.43 -3.47
N ALA A 35 3.01 9.96 -3.25
CA ALA A 35 1.77 9.22 -3.38
C ALA A 35 0.80 9.91 -4.32
N ILE A 36 -0.04 9.12 -4.97
CA ILE A 36 -1.15 9.60 -5.80
C ILE A 36 -2.34 8.71 -5.49
N ILE A 37 -3.50 9.31 -5.25
CA ILE A 37 -4.73 8.59 -4.96
C ILE A 37 -5.70 8.76 -6.13
N ILE A 38 -6.18 7.63 -6.65
CA ILE A 38 -7.12 7.59 -7.76
C ILE A 38 -8.45 7.02 -7.26
N LEU A 39 -9.50 7.83 -7.33
CA LEU A 39 -10.87 7.40 -7.07
C LEU A 39 -11.47 6.85 -8.36
N ASN A 40 -11.37 5.54 -8.56
CA ASN A 40 -11.83 4.89 -9.78
C ASN A 40 -13.36 4.80 -9.83
N PRO A 41 -14.03 5.36 -10.87
CA PRO A 41 -15.49 5.40 -11.00
C PRO A 41 -16.07 4.16 -11.70
N ALA A 42 -15.29 3.11 -11.96
CA ALA A 42 -15.77 1.94 -12.70
C ALA A 42 -17.00 1.31 -12.07
N GLU A 43 -17.92 0.84 -12.92
CA GLU A 43 -19.11 0.07 -12.57
C GLU A 43 -19.12 -1.23 -13.38
N PRO A 44 -19.14 -2.42 -12.75
CA PRO A 44 -19.15 -2.63 -11.29
C PRO A 44 -17.87 -2.15 -10.62
N PRO A 45 -17.94 -1.82 -9.29
CA PRO A 45 -16.77 -1.34 -8.56
C PRO A 45 -15.63 -2.33 -8.57
N LEU A 46 -14.42 -1.85 -8.83
CA LEU A 46 -13.21 -2.67 -8.80
C LEU A 46 -12.70 -2.86 -7.37
N ILE A 47 -12.12 -4.02 -7.11
CA ILE A 47 -11.30 -4.26 -5.91
C ILE A 47 -10.16 -3.24 -5.88
N MET A 48 -9.77 -2.81 -4.67
CA MET A 48 -8.69 -1.86 -4.48
C MET A 48 -7.39 -2.38 -5.11
N ARG A 49 -6.70 -1.51 -5.82
CA ARG A 49 -5.43 -1.78 -6.48
C ARG A 49 -4.43 -0.72 -6.11
N ASP A 50 -3.24 -1.18 -5.75
CA ASP A 50 -2.10 -0.31 -5.51
C ASP A 50 -0.99 -0.65 -6.50
N THR A 51 -0.27 0.38 -6.93
CA THR A 51 0.95 0.21 -7.70
C THR A 51 2.06 0.94 -6.97
N VAL A 52 3.06 0.18 -6.56
CA VAL A 52 4.25 0.73 -5.89
C VAL A 52 5.38 0.77 -6.90
N TYR A 53 5.94 1.95 -7.09
CA TYR A 53 7.18 2.15 -7.83
C TYR A 53 8.29 2.45 -6.83
N ALA A 54 9.36 1.67 -6.89
CA ALA A 54 10.58 1.93 -6.13
C ALA A 54 11.77 1.99 -7.07
N PHE A 55 12.74 2.82 -6.74
CA PHE A 55 14.01 2.86 -7.44
C PHE A 55 15.13 2.45 -6.48
N SER A 56 15.82 1.36 -6.82
CA SER A 56 16.89 0.80 -6.01
C SER A 56 18.24 1.04 -6.69
N VAL A 57 19.16 1.65 -5.94
CA VAL A 57 20.55 1.81 -6.37
C VAL A 57 21.34 0.61 -5.86
N GLY A 58 21.76 -0.28 -6.75
CA GLY A 58 22.64 -1.42 -6.44
C GLY A 58 21.96 -2.67 -5.90
N GLY A 59 20.63 -2.77 -5.88
CA GLY A 59 19.91 -3.97 -5.45
C GLY A 59 19.94 -5.09 -6.49
N LYS A 60 19.90 -6.36 -6.03
CA LYS A 60 19.74 -7.54 -6.88
C LYS A 60 18.27 -7.88 -7.03
N GLU A 61 17.80 -8.08 -8.25
CA GLU A 61 16.40 -8.33 -8.55
C GLU A 61 15.81 -9.51 -7.76
N ALA A 62 16.54 -10.63 -7.67
CA ALA A 62 16.07 -11.80 -6.93
C ALA A 62 15.92 -11.56 -5.42
N GLU A 63 16.79 -10.73 -4.83
CA GLU A 63 16.71 -10.37 -3.41
C GLU A 63 15.52 -9.42 -3.17
N ILE A 64 15.27 -8.50 -4.10
CA ILE A 64 14.13 -7.58 -4.06
C ILE A 64 12.82 -8.35 -4.25
N GLU A 65 12.74 -9.25 -5.24
CA GLU A 65 11.56 -10.07 -5.48
C GLU A 65 11.19 -10.89 -4.26
N LYS A 66 12.19 -11.59 -3.67
CA LYS A 66 11.98 -12.34 -2.44
C LYS A 66 11.51 -11.47 -1.28
N SER A 67 12.10 -10.29 -1.09
CA SER A 67 11.67 -9.35 -0.03
C SER A 67 10.22 -8.90 -0.21
N VAL A 68 9.78 -8.66 -1.44
CA VAL A 68 8.39 -8.30 -1.74
C VAL A 68 7.45 -9.48 -1.44
N GLU A 69 7.83 -10.70 -1.84
CA GLU A 69 7.02 -11.91 -1.61
C GLU A 69 6.90 -12.19 -0.10
N ASP A 70 8.01 -12.11 0.65
CA ASP A 70 8.03 -12.30 2.10
C ASP A 70 7.13 -11.24 2.81
N MET A 71 7.17 -9.98 2.36
CA MET A 71 6.31 -8.93 2.91
C MET A 71 4.83 -9.18 2.59
N VAL A 72 4.51 -9.59 1.37
CA VAL A 72 3.13 -9.93 0.99
C VAL A 72 2.61 -11.07 1.86
N ALA A 73 3.41 -12.11 2.07
CA ALA A 73 3.04 -13.24 2.94
C ALA A 73 2.78 -12.78 4.38
N ALA A 74 3.64 -11.92 4.93
CA ALA A 74 3.47 -11.37 6.28
C ALA A 74 2.18 -10.53 6.42
N VAL A 75 1.86 -9.71 5.41
CA VAL A 75 0.63 -8.93 5.41
C VAL A 75 -0.61 -9.82 5.28
N GLN A 76 -0.55 -10.91 4.53
CA GLN A 76 -1.65 -11.86 4.38
C GLN A 76 -2.08 -12.53 5.68
N GLU A 77 -1.21 -12.60 6.69
CA GLU A 77 -1.56 -13.16 8.01
C GLU A 77 -2.70 -12.39 8.69
N TYR A 78 -2.83 -11.09 8.43
CA TYR A 78 -3.89 -10.25 9.00
C TYR A 78 -4.80 -9.59 7.96
N VAL A 79 -4.42 -9.60 6.69
CA VAL A 79 -5.23 -9.15 5.54
C VAL A 79 -5.23 -10.25 4.46
N PRO A 80 -6.03 -11.31 4.61
CA PRO A 80 -6.00 -12.46 3.69
C PRO A 80 -6.25 -12.11 2.21
N GLY A 81 -6.97 -11.01 1.95
CA GLY A 81 -7.25 -10.52 0.60
C GLY A 81 -6.14 -9.67 -0.02
N TYR A 82 -5.00 -9.48 0.67
CA TYR A 82 -3.83 -8.78 0.15
C TYR A 82 -3.00 -9.72 -0.72
N ARG A 83 -2.73 -9.36 -1.98
CA ARG A 83 -1.98 -10.22 -2.89
C ARG A 83 -1.25 -9.46 -3.98
N LEU A 84 -0.20 -10.07 -4.50
CA LEU A 84 0.37 -9.64 -5.77
C LEU A 84 -0.63 -9.91 -6.89
N LYS A 85 -0.90 -8.90 -7.71
CA LYS A 85 -1.71 -9.05 -8.92
C LYS A 85 -0.95 -9.77 -10.03
N GLN A 86 0.36 -9.59 -10.08
CA GLN A 86 1.28 -10.20 -11.05
C GLN A 86 2.69 -10.20 -10.46
N LYS A 87 3.63 -10.87 -11.14
CA LYS A 87 5.05 -10.88 -10.75
C LYS A 87 5.60 -9.46 -10.67
N VAL A 88 6.54 -9.25 -9.74
CA VAL A 88 7.32 -8.02 -9.63
C VAL A 88 8.03 -7.74 -10.95
N GLN A 89 7.96 -6.51 -11.40
CA GLN A 89 8.59 -6.09 -12.65
C GLN A 89 9.83 -5.27 -12.37
N PHE A 90 10.86 -5.49 -13.18
CA PHE A 90 12.14 -4.81 -13.07
C PHE A 90 12.50 -4.12 -14.38
N GLU A 91 12.98 -2.90 -14.30
CA GLU A 91 13.50 -2.15 -15.44
C GLU A 91 14.84 -1.51 -15.04
N ARG A 92 15.90 -1.87 -15.77
CA ARG A 92 17.26 -1.38 -15.50
C ARG A 92 17.51 -0.04 -16.18
N PHE A 93 18.15 0.85 -15.44
CA PHE A 93 18.62 2.14 -15.90
C PHE A 93 20.13 2.25 -15.66
N GLY A 94 20.88 2.69 -16.66
CA GLY A 94 22.34 2.85 -16.57
C GLY A 94 22.96 3.17 -17.92
N GLY A 95 24.25 3.53 -17.91
CA GLY A 95 24.98 3.91 -19.10
C GLY A 95 24.34 5.12 -19.81
N ASN A 96 23.90 4.91 -21.05
CA ASN A 96 23.25 5.97 -21.83
C ASN A 96 21.77 6.16 -21.52
N ARG A 97 21.18 5.31 -20.67
CA ARG A 97 19.77 5.36 -20.29
C ARG A 97 19.62 5.50 -18.78
N LYS A 98 19.90 6.70 -18.27
CA LYS A 98 19.67 7.02 -16.85
C LYS A 98 18.21 7.41 -16.59
N LEU A 99 17.71 7.11 -15.40
CA LEU A 99 16.41 7.60 -14.96
C LEU A 99 16.54 9.06 -14.54
N LYS A 100 15.79 9.94 -15.19
CA LYS A 100 15.65 11.35 -14.79
C LYS A 100 14.46 11.51 -13.88
N ILE A 101 14.69 11.94 -12.65
CA ILE A 101 13.64 12.29 -11.71
C ILE A 101 13.67 13.83 -11.57
N PRO A 102 12.56 14.52 -11.91
CA PRO A 102 12.49 15.98 -11.76
C PRO A 102 12.93 16.40 -10.35
N GLU A 103 13.72 17.47 -10.28
CA GLU A 103 14.25 18.05 -9.03
C GLU A 103 15.27 17.19 -8.26
N LEU A 104 15.35 15.89 -8.50
CA LEU A 104 16.28 14.97 -7.81
C LEU A 104 17.52 14.62 -8.65
N GLY A 105 17.42 14.63 -9.98
CA GLY A 105 18.57 14.39 -10.88
C GLY A 105 18.49 13.10 -11.70
N GLU A 106 19.66 12.57 -12.06
CA GLU A 106 19.80 11.37 -12.90
C GLU A 106 20.38 10.21 -12.08
N TYR A 107 19.74 9.05 -12.19
CA TYR A 107 20.09 7.87 -11.40
C TYR A 107 20.33 6.65 -12.28
N GLU A 108 21.26 5.80 -11.84
CA GLU A 108 21.47 4.45 -12.36
C GLU A 108 21.03 3.43 -11.32
N GLY A 109 20.32 2.40 -11.75
CA GLY A 109 19.77 1.39 -10.85
C GLY A 109 18.64 0.60 -11.47
N VAL A 110 17.76 0.09 -10.62
CA VAL A 110 16.63 -0.74 -11.00
C VAL A 110 15.33 -0.10 -10.54
N LYS A 111 14.42 0.19 -11.48
CA LYS A 111 13.04 0.51 -11.16
C LYS A 111 12.29 -0.78 -10.91
N VAL A 112 11.70 -0.89 -9.75
CA VAL A 112 10.86 -2.00 -9.31
C VAL A 112 9.41 -1.56 -9.40
N THR A 113 8.55 -2.39 -9.98
CA THR A 113 7.11 -2.14 -10.01
C THR A 113 6.38 -3.31 -9.39
N VAL A 114 5.61 -3.04 -8.34
CA VAL A 114 4.81 -4.01 -7.61
C VAL A 114 3.34 -3.66 -7.79
N PHE A 115 2.57 -4.60 -8.32
CA PHE A 115 1.13 -4.46 -8.49
C PHE A 115 0.40 -5.30 -7.45
N LEU A 116 -0.42 -4.65 -6.64
CA LEU A 116 -1.14 -5.24 -5.53
C LEU A 116 -2.65 -5.17 -5.74
N GLU A 117 -3.35 -6.13 -5.20
CA GLU A 117 -4.79 -6.10 -5.02
C GLU A 117 -5.11 -6.35 -3.55
N VAL A 118 -6.09 -5.60 -3.04
CA VAL A 118 -6.59 -5.76 -1.67
C VAL A 118 -8.09 -5.98 -1.72
N GLU A 119 -8.49 -7.22 -1.49
CA GLU A 119 -9.88 -7.63 -1.42
C GLU A 119 -10.33 -7.63 0.05
N GLY A 120 -11.43 -6.95 0.35
CA GLY A 120 -12.00 -6.95 1.70
C GLY A 120 -12.64 -8.29 2.03
N ALA A 121 -12.63 -8.64 3.32
CA ALA A 121 -13.29 -9.85 3.82
C ALA A 121 -14.82 -9.76 3.82
N ALA A 122 -15.37 -8.61 3.45
CA ALA A 122 -16.81 -8.34 3.46
C ALA A 122 -17.46 -8.56 4.84
N HIS A 123 -16.74 -8.19 5.91
CA HIS A 123 -17.27 -8.30 7.27
C HIS A 123 -18.42 -7.30 7.50
N TYR A 124 -18.24 -6.05 7.10
CA TYR A 124 -19.19 -4.96 7.28
C TYR A 124 -19.51 -4.22 5.98
N LEU A 125 -18.56 -4.19 5.05
CA LEU A 125 -18.65 -3.50 3.78
C LEU A 125 -18.36 -4.47 2.62
N PRO A 126 -18.85 -4.17 1.40
CA PRO A 126 -18.56 -5.02 0.25
C PRO A 126 -17.05 -5.20 0.00
N ALA A 127 -16.67 -6.33 -0.57
CA ALA A 127 -15.26 -6.69 -0.82
C ALA A 127 -14.44 -5.64 -1.58
N TYR A 128 -15.09 -4.84 -2.45
CA TYR A 128 -14.43 -3.72 -3.15
C TYR A 128 -14.07 -2.54 -2.23
N ALA A 129 -14.66 -2.46 -1.04
CA ALA A 129 -14.38 -1.45 -0.02
C ALA A 129 -13.39 -1.96 1.05
N GLY A 130 -12.47 -2.84 0.67
CA GLY A 130 -11.57 -3.56 1.56
C GLY A 130 -10.80 -2.68 2.54
N ASN A 131 -10.33 -1.52 2.10
CA ASN A 131 -9.64 -0.58 2.98
C ASN A 131 -10.51 -0.14 4.17
N LEU A 132 -11.74 0.30 3.91
CA LEU A 132 -12.67 0.71 4.98
C LEU A 132 -13.09 -0.48 5.87
N ASP A 133 -13.32 -1.64 5.28
CA ASP A 133 -13.71 -2.85 6.01
C ASP A 133 -12.61 -3.31 6.97
N ILE A 134 -11.34 -3.25 6.54
CA ILE A 134 -10.17 -3.54 7.37
C ILE A 134 -10.08 -2.57 8.56
N MET A 135 -10.27 -1.27 8.33
CA MET A 135 -10.23 -0.28 9.41
C MET A 135 -11.33 -0.51 10.44
N THR A 136 -12.54 -0.85 10.00
CA THR A 136 -13.67 -1.16 10.87
C THR A 136 -13.39 -2.41 11.71
N SER A 137 -12.89 -3.47 11.08
CA SER A 137 -12.51 -4.71 11.75
C SER A 137 -11.36 -4.51 12.75
N ALA A 138 -10.36 -3.73 12.39
CA ALA A 138 -9.25 -3.38 13.28
C ALA A 138 -9.73 -2.59 14.50
N GLY A 139 -10.62 -1.62 14.31
CA GLY A 139 -11.22 -0.83 15.41
C GLY A 139 -11.95 -1.72 16.41
N LEU A 140 -12.76 -2.66 15.94
CA LEU A 140 -13.46 -3.63 16.79
C LEU A 140 -12.47 -4.51 17.56
N THR A 141 -11.49 -5.09 16.87
CA THR A 141 -10.48 -5.96 17.48
C THR A 141 -9.66 -5.24 18.57
N ILE A 142 -9.31 -4.00 18.34
CA ILE A 142 -8.61 -3.17 19.34
C ILE A 142 -9.52 -2.92 20.55
N GLY A 143 -10.79 -2.57 20.33
CA GLY A 143 -11.77 -2.40 21.41
C GLY A 143 -11.91 -3.65 22.28
N GLU A 144 -12.04 -4.81 21.68
CA GLU A 144 -12.13 -6.09 22.40
C GLU A 144 -10.84 -6.41 23.20
N ARG A 145 -9.66 -6.16 22.63
CA ARG A 145 -8.38 -6.32 23.34
C ARG A 145 -8.24 -5.38 24.52
N MET A 146 -8.69 -4.13 24.39
CA MET A 146 -8.69 -3.15 25.51
C MET A 146 -9.58 -3.64 26.65
N VAL A 147 -10.81 -4.10 26.37
CA VAL A 147 -11.74 -4.63 27.37
C VAL A 147 -11.13 -5.84 28.08
N LYS A 148 -10.53 -6.77 27.33
CA LYS A 148 -9.86 -7.94 27.91
C LYS A 148 -8.73 -7.53 28.86
N HIS A 149 -7.87 -6.62 28.42
CA HIS A 149 -6.76 -6.13 29.23
C HIS A 149 -7.23 -5.44 30.53
N LEU A 150 -8.28 -4.61 30.44
CA LEU A 150 -8.86 -3.97 31.62
C LEU A 150 -9.48 -4.98 32.60
N ALA A 151 -10.14 -6.01 32.09
CA ALA A 151 -10.71 -7.08 32.93
C ALA A 151 -9.61 -7.89 33.63
N GLU A 152 -8.52 -8.22 32.94
CA GLU A 152 -7.35 -8.89 33.52
C GLU A 152 -6.63 -8.06 34.58
N ALA A 153 -6.56 -6.74 34.40
CA ALA A 153 -5.93 -5.81 35.36
C ALA A 153 -6.81 -5.56 36.61
N ALA A 154 -8.10 -5.86 36.55
CA ALA A 154 -9.05 -5.70 37.66
C ALA A 154 -9.27 -6.97 38.48
N ALA A 155 -8.70 -8.12 38.06
CA ALA A 155 -8.80 -9.41 38.71
C ALA A 155 -7.62 -9.70 39.63
#